data_a473e50f9dce12df7f7cfd8855fb49bc
#
_entry.id   a473e50f9dce12df7f7cfd8855fb49bc
#
_cell.length_a   1.000
_cell.length_b   1.000
_cell.length_c   1.000
_cell.angle_alpha   90.00
_cell.angle_beta   90.00
_cell.angle_gamma   90.00
#
_symmetry.space_group_name_H-M   'P 1'
#
loop_
_entity.id
_entity.type
_entity.pdbx_description
1 polymer ?
#
loop_
_entity_poly.entity_id
_entity_poly.type
_entity_poly.pdbx_seq_one_letter_code
_entity_poly.pdbx_strand_id
1 'polypeptide(L)'
;MRGAIYSRVSTLDQDYKRQTNELKEYAQYMGIEITHVFEEKESGFNDDRPEFAKLKELTKDDIDIVLVWELSRLSRRSLYLQQQIEYFTKKGICVYAKKENLRTLDEKGEEDRNTKFIIGIIAMIAEQEVATLKSRSISSKRNKIINEGNSYTYKAPYGYDYSTETKKLSINEEEAKTVRRVIELSANGY
;
A
#
# COMPACT_ATOMS: atom_id res chain seq x y z
N MET A 1 7.45 -14.90 26.14
CA MET A 1 6.62 -14.75 24.91
C MET A 1 7.56 -14.58 23.74
N ARG A 2 7.38 -15.36 22.65
CA ARG A 2 8.21 -15.29 21.43
C ARG A 2 7.55 -14.37 20.41
N GLY A 3 8.33 -13.52 19.76
CA GLY A 3 7.82 -12.55 18.84
C GLY A 3 8.54 -12.50 17.51
N ALA A 4 7.82 -12.12 16.43
CA ALA A 4 8.39 -11.77 15.15
C ALA A 4 8.17 -10.27 14.88
N ILE A 5 9.18 -9.60 14.33
CA ILE A 5 9.05 -8.25 13.81
C ILE A 5 8.83 -8.33 12.31
N TYR A 6 7.82 -7.61 11.81
CA TYR A 6 7.61 -7.41 10.38
C TYR A 6 7.70 -5.92 10.04
N SER A 7 8.60 -5.59 9.15
CA SER A 7 8.84 -4.23 8.67
C SER A 7 8.78 -4.19 7.15
N ARG A 8 8.12 -3.15 6.61
CA ARG A 8 8.10 -2.88 5.19
C ARG A 8 8.84 -1.58 4.89
N VAL A 9 9.88 -1.67 4.08
CA VAL A 9 10.81 -0.57 3.80
C VAL A 9 10.56 0.03 2.43
N SER A 10 10.42 1.35 2.35
CA SER A 10 10.62 2.11 1.13
C SER A 10 12.12 2.46 1.00
N THR A 11 12.56 2.92 -0.15
CA THR A 11 13.97 3.22 -0.49
C THR A 11 14.70 4.24 0.42
N LEU A 12 14.07 4.77 1.46
CA LEU A 12 14.67 5.69 2.44
C LEU A 12 15.09 4.92 3.70
N ASP A 13 16.33 4.46 3.72
CA ASP A 13 16.94 3.56 4.72
C ASP A 13 16.93 4.03 6.20
N GLN A 14 16.83 5.33 6.48
CA GLN A 14 17.00 5.85 7.84
C GLN A 14 15.76 5.65 8.74
N ASP A 15 14.57 5.89 8.22
CA ASP A 15 13.32 5.76 9.00
C ASP A 15 12.99 4.30 9.38
N TYR A 16 13.41 3.38 8.54
CA TYR A 16 13.21 1.95 8.74
C TYR A 16 14.02 1.38 9.91
N LYS A 17 15.33 1.66 9.95
CA LYS A 17 16.20 1.19 11.04
C LYS A 17 15.70 1.70 12.40
N ARG A 18 15.23 2.95 12.43
CA ARG A 18 14.61 3.53 13.62
C ARG A 18 13.37 2.74 14.05
N GLN A 19 12.42 2.49 13.14
CA GLN A 19 11.18 1.75 13.43
C GLN A 19 11.46 0.34 13.95
N THR A 20 12.38 -0.39 13.30
CA THR A 20 12.78 -1.74 13.74
C THR A 20 13.45 -1.70 15.11
N ASN A 21 14.33 -0.72 15.39
CA ASN A 21 14.97 -0.58 16.71
C ASN A 21 13.96 -0.26 17.79
N GLU A 22 13.02 0.66 17.53
CA GLU A 22 11.97 0.97 18.50
C GLU A 22 11.04 -0.23 18.80
N LEU A 23 10.81 -1.11 17.82
CA LEU A 23 10.08 -2.36 18.05
C LEU A 23 10.90 -3.36 18.89
N LYS A 24 12.22 -3.42 18.69
CA LYS A 24 13.12 -4.24 19.53
C LYS A 24 13.17 -3.75 20.97
N GLU A 25 13.28 -2.43 21.17
CA GLU A 25 13.25 -1.81 22.50
C GLU A 25 11.92 -2.09 23.21
N TYR A 26 10.80 -1.94 22.49
CA TYR A 26 9.49 -2.31 23.02
C TYR A 26 9.42 -3.78 23.39
N ALA A 27 9.90 -4.68 22.55
CA ALA A 27 9.93 -6.11 22.82
C ALA A 27 10.75 -6.43 24.08
N GLN A 28 11.92 -5.81 24.22
CA GLN A 28 12.77 -5.96 25.40
C GLN A 28 12.05 -5.48 26.67
N TYR A 29 11.41 -4.31 26.63
CA TYR A 29 10.63 -3.77 27.74
C TYR A 29 9.48 -4.69 28.16
N MET A 30 8.80 -5.31 27.18
CA MET A 30 7.68 -6.23 27.41
C MET A 30 8.09 -7.68 27.70
N GLY A 31 9.40 -7.99 27.74
CA GLY A 31 9.91 -9.35 27.94
C GLY A 31 9.56 -10.30 26.78
N ILE A 32 9.48 -9.76 25.55
CA ILE A 32 9.22 -10.52 24.32
C ILE A 32 10.56 -10.88 23.70
N GLU A 33 10.84 -12.17 23.57
CA GLU A 33 12.01 -12.69 22.85
C GLU A 33 11.76 -12.62 21.34
N ILE A 34 12.51 -11.79 20.62
CA ILE A 34 12.42 -11.69 19.17
C ILE A 34 13.18 -12.84 18.52
N THR A 35 12.44 -13.77 17.93
CA THR A 35 13.00 -14.95 17.26
C THR A 35 13.17 -14.73 15.75
N HIS A 36 12.36 -13.86 15.14
CA HIS A 36 12.38 -13.60 13.70
C HIS A 36 12.24 -12.11 13.40
N VAL A 37 12.94 -11.66 12.35
CA VAL A 37 12.80 -10.30 11.80
C VAL A 37 12.64 -10.42 10.29
N PHE A 38 11.49 -9.98 9.79
CA PHE A 38 11.15 -10.00 8.37
C PHE A 38 11.15 -8.57 7.82
N GLU A 39 11.95 -8.35 6.81
CA GLU A 39 12.18 -7.04 6.20
C GLU A 39 11.79 -7.05 4.73
N GLU A 40 10.60 -6.55 4.41
CA GLU A 40 10.07 -6.49 3.06
C GLU A 40 10.50 -5.20 2.35
N LYS A 41 11.14 -5.32 1.18
CA LYS A 41 11.45 -4.17 0.34
C LYS A 41 10.23 -3.79 -0.50
N GLU A 42 9.78 -2.56 -0.38
CA GLU A 42 8.68 -2.04 -1.18
C GLU A 42 9.16 -1.84 -2.64
N SER A 43 8.84 -2.77 -3.53
CA SER A 43 8.95 -2.57 -4.97
C SER A 43 7.67 -1.88 -5.45
N GLY A 44 7.79 -0.68 -6.02
CA GLY A 44 6.69 0.28 -6.24
C GLY A 44 5.48 -0.21 -7.06
N PHE A 45 5.52 -1.38 -7.69
CA PHE A 45 4.43 -1.92 -8.52
C PHE A 45 4.09 -3.40 -8.28
N ASN A 46 4.89 -4.14 -7.53
CA ASN A 46 4.65 -5.56 -7.29
C ASN A 46 4.16 -5.79 -5.87
N ASP A 47 2.99 -6.43 -5.77
CA ASP A 47 2.41 -6.91 -4.51
C ASP A 47 3.08 -8.22 -4.03
N ASP A 48 4.26 -8.55 -4.61
CA ASP A 48 5.06 -9.70 -4.23
C ASP A 48 5.74 -9.43 -2.88
N ARG A 49 5.37 -10.23 -1.88
CA ARG A 49 5.76 -10.04 -0.48
C ARG A 49 6.32 -11.34 0.09
N PRO A 50 7.51 -11.78 -0.38
CA PRO A 50 8.09 -13.05 0.03
C PRO A 50 8.38 -13.12 1.54
N GLU A 51 8.80 -12.02 2.16
CA GLU A 51 9.05 -12.01 3.60
C GLU A 51 7.75 -12.10 4.41
N PHE A 52 6.67 -11.47 3.93
CA PHE A 52 5.35 -11.62 4.54
C PHE A 52 4.80 -13.04 4.37
N ALA A 53 5.08 -13.69 3.24
CA ALA A 53 4.69 -15.09 3.02
C ALA A 53 5.38 -16.00 4.04
N LYS A 54 6.69 -15.85 4.28
CA LYS A 54 7.43 -16.58 5.32
C LYS A 54 6.86 -16.33 6.72
N LEU A 55 6.53 -15.07 7.05
CA LEU A 55 5.89 -14.75 8.33
C LEU A 55 4.57 -15.52 8.50
N LYS A 56 3.78 -15.66 7.44
CA LYS A 56 2.50 -16.39 7.49
C LYS A 56 2.67 -17.91 7.67
N GLU A 57 3.81 -18.47 7.32
CA GLU A 57 4.10 -19.89 7.54
C GLU A 57 4.29 -20.23 9.02
N LEU A 58 4.68 -19.24 9.84
CA LEU A 58 4.85 -19.44 11.27
C LEU A 58 3.53 -19.82 11.95
N THR A 59 3.67 -20.64 12.98
CA THR A 59 2.58 -21.16 13.81
C THR A 59 2.66 -20.61 15.24
N LYS A 60 1.66 -20.93 16.06
CA LYS A 60 1.67 -20.61 17.48
C LYS A 60 2.83 -21.29 18.25
N ASP A 61 3.34 -22.39 17.71
CA ASP A 61 4.51 -23.06 18.28
C ASP A 61 5.82 -22.31 18.01
N ASP A 62 5.85 -21.45 17.00
CA ASP A 62 7.02 -20.65 16.62
C ASP A 62 7.01 -19.29 17.31
N ILE A 63 5.86 -18.58 17.27
CA ILE A 63 5.70 -17.23 17.80
C ILE A 63 4.34 -17.02 18.48
N ASP A 64 4.32 -16.12 19.46
CA ASP A 64 3.12 -15.69 20.18
C ASP A 64 2.57 -14.37 19.63
N ILE A 65 3.44 -13.52 19.07
CA ILE A 65 3.09 -12.15 18.67
C ILE A 65 3.88 -11.70 17.43
N VAL A 66 3.19 -10.99 16.56
CA VAL A 66 3.78 -10.22 15.45
C VAL A 66 3.78 -8.75 15.82
N LEU A 67 4.94 -8.12 15.78
CA LEU A 67 5.15 -6.70 16.04
C LEU A 67 5.30 -5.95 14.73
N VAL A 68 4.48 -4.92 14.51
CA VAL A 68 4.59 -4.01 13.39
C VAL A 68 4.65 -2.56 13.88
N TRP A 69 5.29 -1.67 13.12
CA TRP A 69 5.33 -0.26 13.48
C TRP A 69 3.93 0.37 13.40
N GLU A 70 3.22 0.13 12.32
CA GLU A 70 1.83 0.59 12.07
C GLU A 70 1.07 -0.45 11.27
N LEU A 71 -0.26 -0.44 11.37
CA LEU A 71 -1.14 -1.40 10.69
C LEU A 71 -0.99 -1.38 9.16
N SER A 72 -0.65 -0.22 8.60
CA SER A 72 -0.42 -0.05 7.16
C SER A 72 0.74 -0.91 6.63
N ARG A 73 1.66 -1.40 7.50
CA ARG A 73 2.74 -2.33 7.13
C ARG A 73 2.18 -3.69 6.73
N LEU A 74 1.09 -4.13 7.36
CA LEU A 74 0.42 -5.37 6.97
C LEU A 74 -0.34 -5.20 5.67
N SER A 75 -1.12 -4.13 5.53
CA SER A 75 -1.80 -3.77 4.28
C SER A 75 -2.28 -2.33 4.29
N ARG A 76 -2.26 -1.68 3.11
CA ARG A 76 -2.90 -0.36 2.88
C ARG A 76 -4.37 -0.49 2.47
N ARG A 77 -4.84 -1.71 2.12
CA ARG A 77 -6.23 -1.97 1.76
C ARG A 77 -6.97 -2.50 2.98
N SER A 78 -8.08 -1.86 3.34
CA SER A 78 -8.84 -2.18 4.55
C SER A 78 -9.26 -3.65 4.63
N LEU A 79 -9.81 -4.18 3.57
CA LEU A 79 -10.24 -5.58 3.50
C LEU A 79 -9.07 -6.55 3.71
N TYR A 80 -7.93 -6.32 3.04
CA TYR A 80 -6.74 -7.15 3.20
C TYR A 80 -6.15 -7.04 4.61
N LEU A 81 -6.15 -5.84 5.21
CA LEU A 81 -5.69 -5.66 6.59
C LEU A 81 -6.50 -6.51 7.56
N GLN A 82 -7.83 -6.44 7.47
CA GLN A 82 -8.74 -7.24 8.30
C GLN A 82 -8.48 -8.74 8.11
N GLN A 83 -8.35 -9.20 6.87
CA GLN A 83 -8.04 -10.59 6.57
C GLN A 83 -6.70 -11.05 7.16
N GLN A 84 -5.65 -10.22 7.13
CA GLN A 84 -4.37 -10.58 7.72
C GLN A 84 -4.45 -10.63 9.25
N ILE A 85 -5.13 -9.69 9.87
CA ILE A 85 -5.35 -9.70 11.33
C ILE A 85 -6.13 -10.96 11.73
N GLU A 86 -7.24 -11.23 11.05
CA GLU A 86 -8.05 -12.43 11.31
C GLU A 86 -7.26 -13.72 11.11
N TYR A 87 -6.37 -13.76 10.11
CA TYR A 87 -5.50 -14.90 9.85
C TYR A 87 -4.59 -15.22 11.03
N PHE A 88 -3.93 -14.20 11.60
CA PHE A 88 -3.04 -14.39 12.76
C PHE A 88 -3.83 -14.68 14.04
N THR A 89 -4.95 -13.98 14.28
CA THR A 89 -5.78 -14.23 15.47
C THR A 89 -6.39 -15.61 15.49
N LYS A 90 -6.82 -16.15 14.34
CA LYS A 90 -7.28 -17.55 14.22
C LYS A 90 -6.17 -18.57 14.53
N LYS A 91 -4.92 -18.23 14.29
CA LYS A 91 -3.76 -19.04 14.70
C LYS A 91 -3.38 -18.85 16.18
N GLY A 92 -4.10 -18.00 16.92
CA GLY A 92 -3.73 -17.63 18.30
C GLY A 92 -2.50 -16.73 18.38
N ILE A 93 -2.08 -16.12 17.28
CA ILE A 93 -0.95 -15.21 17.21
C ILE A 93 -1.46 -13.77 17.34
N CYS A 94 -0.99 -13.05 18.36
CA CYS A 94 -1.32 -11.65 18.55
C CYS A 94 -0.64 -10.78 17.49
N VAL A 95 -1.31 -9.74 16.99
CA VAL A 95 -0.69 -8.66 16.23
C VAL A 95 -0.67 -7.41 17.09
N TYR A 96 0.50 -6.77 17.20
CA TYR A 96 0.65 -5.50 17.89
C TYR A 96 1.19 -4.43 16.95
N ALA A 97 0.46 -3.33 16.84
CA ALA A 97 0.85 -2.15 16.09
C ALA A 97 1.27 -1.02 17.05
N LYS A 98 2.57 -0.68 17.05
CA LYS A 98 3.16 0.25 18.03
C LYS A 98 2.59 1.65 17.92
N LYS A 99 2.49 2.18 16.70
CA LYS A 99 2.02 3.56 16.45
C LYS A 99 0.60 3.79 16.92
N GLU A 100 -0.28 2.84 16.66
CA GLU A 100 -1.68 2.89 17.06
C GLU A 100 -1.89 2.39 18.49
N ASN A 101 -0.87 1.77 19.11
CA ASN A 101 -0.93 1.10 20.41
C ASN A 101 -2.08 0.08 20.48
N LEU A 102 -2.24 -0.74 19.44
CA LEU A 102 -3.31 -1.71 19.33
C LEU A 102 -2.79 -3.15 19.38
N ARG A 103 -3.49 -3.99 20.15
CA ARG A 103 -3.26 -5.44 20.26
C ARG A 103 -4.52 -6.17 19.80
N THR A 104 -4.36 -7.20 18.99
CA THR A 104 -5.52 -7.97 18.49
C THR A 104 -6.02 -9.03 19.46
N LEU A 105 -5.17 -9.52 20.34
CA LEU A 105 -5.50 -10.46 21.40
C LEU A 105 -5.11 -9.87 22.77
N ASP A 106 -5.92 -10.11 23.78
CA ASP A 106 -5.64 -9.78 25.17
C ASP A 106 -4.62 -10.75 25.81
N GLU A 107 -4.36 -10.60 27.11
CA GLU A 107 -3.44 -11.47 27.85
C GLU A 107 -3.93 -12.91 28.00
N LYS A 108 -5.22 -13.15 27.81
CA LYS A 108 -5.86 -14.47 27.84
C LYS A 108 -5.89 -15.13 26.46
N GLY A 109 -5.47 -14.41 25.42
CA GLY A 109 -5.51 -14.87 24.03
C GLY A 109 -6.89 -14.73 23.38
N GLU A 110 -7.80 -13.95 23.99
CA GLU A 110 -9.12 -13.68 23.43
C GLU A 110 -9.11 -12.40 22.58
N GLU A 111 -9.94 -12.38 21.52
CA GLU A 111 -10.10 -11.18 20.68
C GLU A 111 -10.76 -10.05 21.46
N ASP A 112 -10.07 -8.91 21.56
CA ASP A 112 -10.67 -7.68 22.04
C ASP A 112 -11.61 -7.07 20.97
N ARG A 113 -12.90 -7.09 21.25
CA ARG A 113 -13.94 -6.57 20.35
C ARG A 113 -13.77 -5.09 20.05
N ASN A 114 -13.32 -4.31 21.02
CA ASN A 114 -13.08 -2.87 20.85
C ASN A 114 -11.91 -2.63 19.90
N THR A 115 -10.81 -3.35 20.10
CA THR A 115 -9.64 -3.30 19.20
C THR A 115 -10.02 -3.71 17.79
N LYS A 116 -10.81 -4.77 17.60
CA LYS A 116 -11.31 -5.18 16.28
C LYS A 116 -12.12 -4.08 15.60
N PHE A 117 -13.00 -3.41 16.33
CA PHE A 117 -13.80 -2.29 15.82
C PHE A 117 -12.92 -1.09 15.43
N ILE A 118 -11.97 -0.71 16.28
CA ILE A 118 -11.03 0.40 16.03
C ILE A 118 -10.16 0.10 14.80
N ILE A 119 -9.65 -1.11 14.65
CA ILE A 119 -8.89 -1.54 13.47
C ILE A 119 -9.74 -1.40 12.20
N GLY A 120 -11.01 -1.77 12.25
CA GLY A 120 -11.94 -1.58 11.14
C GLY A 120 -12.08 -0.11 10.73
N ILE A 121 -12.22 0.80 11.69
CA ILE A 121 -12.31 2.24 11.45
C ILE A 121 -11.00 2.77 10.85
N ILE A 122 -9.85 2.43 11.41
CA ILE A 122 -8.53 2.87 10.91
C ILE A 122 -8.34 2.40 9.47
N ALA A 123 -8.71 1.15 9.18
CA ALA A 123 -8.63 0.60 7.84
C ALA A 123 -9.51 1.38 6.83
N MET A 124 -10.75 1.73 7.21
CA MET A 124 -11.65 2.54 6.37
C MET A 124 -11.09 3.95 6.12
N ILE A 125 -10.52 4.59 7.12
CA ILE A 125 -9.90 5.93 6.98
C ILE A 125 -8.73 5.86 6.01
N ALA A 126 -7.84 4.88 6.15
CA ALA A 126 -6.69 4.70 5.26
C ALA A 126 -7.13 4.47 3.80
N GLU A 127 -8.20 3.72 3.57
CA GLU A 127 -8.76 3.51 2.23
C GLU A 127 -9.33 4.80 1.64
N GLN A 128 -10.02 5.60 2.45
CA GLN A 128 -10.56 6.89 2.04
C GLN A 128 -9.46 7.90 1.69
N GLU A 129 -8.34 7.91 2.43
CA GLU A 129 -7.18 8.75 2.11
C GLU A 129 -6.59 8.39 0.74
N VAL A 130 -6.41 7.10 0.43
CA VAL A 130 -5.94 6.64 -0.88
C VAL A 130 -6.89 7.05 -2.00
N ALA A 131 -8.21 6.91 -1.81
CA ALA A 131 -9.22 7.34 -2.78
C ALA A 131 -9.16 8.85 -3.02
N THR A 132 -8.98 9.64 -1.95
CA THR A 132 -8.85 11.10 -2.02
C THR A 132 -7.60 11.53 -2.78
N LEU A 133 -6.44 10.90 -2.51
CA LEU A 133 -5.19 11.17 -3.24
C LEU A 133 -5.32 10.84 -4.72
N LYS A 134 -5.97 9.72 -5.06
CA LYS A 134 -6.25 9.33 -6.45
C LYS A 134 -7.14 10.36 -7.15
N SER A 135 -8.21 10.81 -6.51
CA SER A 135 -9.12 11.83 -7.03
C SER A 135 -8.39 13.16 -7.27
N ARG A 136 -7.58 13.62 -6.32
CA ARG A 136 -6.75 14.83 -6.46
C ARG A 136 -5.77 14.72 -7.63
N SER A 137 -5.12 13.55 -7.80
CA SER A 137 -4.21 13.31 -8.92
C SER A 137 -4.94 13.38 -10.27
N ILE A 138 -6.12 12.79 -10.38
CA ILE A 138 -6.95 12.84 -11.60
C ILE A 138 -7.39 14.28 -11.89
N SER A 139 -7.87 15.01 -10.88
CA SER A 139 -8.29 16.40 -11.02
C SER A 139 -7.13 17.31 -11.45
N SER A 140 -5.94 17.13 -10.86
CA SER A 140 -4.73 17.87 -11.26
C SER A 140 -4.33 17.60 -12.71
N LYS A 141 -4.36 16.32 -13.14
CA LYS A 141 -4.10 15.95 -14.54
C LYS A 141 -5.12 16.58 -15.50
N ARG A 142 -6.41 16.54 -15.13
CA ARG A 142 -7.49 17.14 -15.91
C ARG A 142 -7.32 18.65 -16.06
N ASN A 143 -6.99 19.35 -14.97
CA ASN A 143 -6.74 20.79 -15.00
C ASN A 143 -5.56 21.16 -15.90
N LYS A 144 -4.47 20.39 -15.89
CA LYS A 144 -3.33 20.59 -16.78
C LYS A 144 -3.74 20.49 -18.26
N ILE A 145 -4.60 19.53 -18.61
CA ILE A 145 -5.07 19.36 -19.97
C ILE A 145 -6.02 20.48 -20.38
N ILE A 146 -7.05 20.76 -19.56
CA ILE A 146 -8.15 21.67 -19.92
C ILE A 146 -7.71 23.14 -19.84
N ASN A 147 -7.04 23.53 -18.76
CA ASN A 147 -6.75 24.93 -18.48
C ASN A 147 -5.38 25.38 -18.99
N GLU A 148 -4.39 24.47 -19.00
CA GLU A 148 -3.02 24.79 -19.40
C GLU A 148 -2.69 24.29 -20.82
N GLY A 149 -3.54 23.43 -21.39
CA GLY A 149 -3.29 22.75 -22.69
C GLY A 149 -2.07 21.83 -22.67
N ASN A 150 -1.60 21.46 -21.48
CA ASN A 150 -0.40 20.65 -21.29
C ASN A 150 -0.74 19.16 -21.33
N SER A 151 0.06 18.35 -22.02
CA SER A 151 -0.02 16.91 -21.88
C SER A 151 0.59 16.45 -20.54
N TYR A 152 -0.04 15.45 -19.90
CA TYR A 152 0.50 14.81 -18.71
C TYR A 152 1.31 13.53 -19.04
N THR A 153 1.42 13.19 -20.30
CA THR A 153 2.17 12.01 -20.77
C THR A 153 3.28 12.46 -21.73
N TYR A 154 4.43 11.81 -21.64
CA TYR A 154 5.53 12.01 -22.58
C TYR A 154 5.34 11.25 -23.91
N LYS A 155 4.33 10.39 -23.99
CA LYS A 155 3.99 9.62 -25.19
C LYS A 155 2.73 10.21 -25.81
N ALA A 156 2.88 10.83 -26.98
CA ALA A 156 1.72 11.32 -27.73
C ALA A 156 0.83 10.15 -28.19
N PRO A 157 -0.50 10.30 -28.14
CA PRO A 157 -1.38 9.38 -28.83
C PRO A 157 -1.21 9.53 -30.35
N TYR A 158 -1.53 8.47 -31.10
CA TYR A 158 -1.48 8.50 -32.59
C TYR A 158 -2.33 9.64 -33.15
N GLY A 159 -1.78 10.41 -34.05
CA GLY A 159 -2.36 11.65 -34.57
C GLY A 159 -1.84 12.94 -33.95
N TYR A 160 -0.93 12.84 -32.95
CA TYR A 160 -0.36 13.99 -32.25
C TYR A 160 1.14 13.83 -32.05
N ASP A 161 1.87 14.95 -32.11
CA ASP A 161 3.26 15.07 -31.69
C ASP A 161 3.33 15.72 -30.31
N TYR A 162 4.31 15.30 -29.48
CA TYR A 162 4.56 15.88 -28.16
C TYR A 162 5.85 16.70 -28.16
N SER A 163 5.74 17.98 -27.83
CA SER A 163 6.89 18.85 -27.59
C SER A 163 7.38 18.76 -26.15
N THR A 164 8.63 18.34 -25.96
CA THR A 164 9.26 18.30 -24.62
C THR A 164 9.53 19.68 -24.04
N GLU A 165 9.73 20.70 -24.89
CA GLU A 165 9.98 22.07 -24.46
C GLU A 165 8.72 22.76 -23.96
N THR A 166 7.63 22.71 -24.77
CA THR A 166 6.37 23.36 -24.42
C THR A 166 5.43 22.50 -23.60
N LYS A 167 5.71 21.18 -23.48
CA LYS A 167 4.85 20.18 -22.84
C LYS A 167 3.44 20.09 -23.44
N LYS A 168 3.30 20.48 -24.73
CA LYS A 168 2.03 20.50 -25.46
C LYS A 168 2.00 19.44 -26.54
N LEU A 169 0.76 19.03 -26.86
CA LEU A 169 0.45 18.21 -28.03
C LEU A 169 0.15 19.13 -29.20
N SER A 170 0.67 18.81 -30.39
CA SER A 170 0.30 19.39 -31.68
C SER A 170 -0.24 18.30 -32.58
N ILE A 171 -1.13 18.65 -33.51
CA ILE A 171 -1.66 17.70 -34.46
C ILE A 171 -0.56 17.29 -35.44
N ASN A 172 -0.34 15.98 -35.58
CA ASN A 172 0.45 15.41 -36.65
C ASN A 172 -0.48 15.20 -37.84
N GLU A 173 -0.40 16.09 -38.84
CA GLU A 173 -1.34 16.09 -39.97
C GLU A 173 -1.32 14.80 -40.79
N GLU A 174 -0.21 14.12 -40.90
CA GLU A 174 -0.09 12.83 -41.61
C GLU A 174 -0.89 11.73 -40.87
N GLU A 175 -0.66 11.58 -39.59
CA GLU A 175 -1.37 10.59 -38.79
C GLU A 175 -2.84 10.95 -38.58
N ALA A 176 -3.17 12.24 -38.45
CA ALA A 176 -4.52 12.74 -38.26
C ALA A 176 -5.44 12.40 -39.42
N LYS A 177 -4.93 12.33 -40.66
CA LYS A 177 -5.70 11.87 -41.85
C LYS A 177 -6.23 10.45 -41.63
N THR A 178 -5.36 9.56 -41.12
CA THR A 178 -5.74 8.17 -40.83
C THR A 178 -6.79 8.10 -39.73
N VAL A 179 -6.60 8.88 -38.64
CA VAL A 179 -7.55 8.92 -37.50
C VAL A 179 -8.93 9.40 -37.97
N ARG A 180 -8.98 10.50 -38.73
CA ARG A 180 -10.24 11.04 -39.31
C ARG A 180 -10.92 9.99 -40.15
N ARG A 181 -10.17 9.28 -41.02
CA ARG A 181 -10.72 8.23 -41.87
C ARG A 181 -11.30 7.06 -41.09
N VAL A 182 -10.62 6.63 -40.00
CA VAL A 182 -11.13 5.56 -39.11
C VAL A 182 -12.42 5.99 -38.42
N ILE A 183 -12.49 7.24 -37.93
CA ILE A 183 -13.69 7.79 -37.28
C ILE A 183 -14.86 7.85 -38.28
N GLU A 184 -14.64 8.33 -39.54
CA GLU A 184 -15.65 8.38 -40.59
C GLU A 184 -16.17 7.00 -40.94
N LEU A 185 -15.30 6.00 -41.09
CA LEU A 185 -15.70 4.62 -41.40
C LEU A 185 -16.53 4.04 -40.25
N SER A 186 -16.08 4.22 -39.02
CA SER A 186 -16.81 3.76 -37.83
C SER A 186 -18.20 4.43 -37.70
N ALA A 187 -18.30 5.73 -37.98
CA ALA A 187 -19.58 6.45 -37.99
C ALA A 187 -20.55 5.95 -39.04
N ASN A 188 -20.05 5.42 -40.17
CA ASN A 188 -20.82 4.85 -41.27
C ASN A 188 -21.08 3.33 -41.14
N GLY A 189 -20.73 2.75 -39.99
CA GLY A 189 -21.03 1.35 -39.68
C GLY A 189 -20.07 0.31 -40.28
N TYR A 190 -18.83 0.74 -40.63
CA TYR A 190 -17.75 -0.13 -41.11
C TYR A 190 -16.75 -0.42 -40.01
#